data_bff41f3ad42c7a5395965392aea75b41
#
_entry.id   bff41f3ad42c7a5395965392aea75b41
#
_cell.length_a   1.000
_cell.length_b   1.000
_cell.length_c   1.000
_cell.angle_alpha   90.00
_cell.angle_beta   90.00
_cell.angle_gamma   90.00
#
_symmetry.space_group_name_H-M   'P 1'
#
loop_
_entity.id
_entity.type
_entity.pdbx_description
1 polymer ?
#
loop_
_entity_poly.entity_id
_entity_poly.type
_entity_poly.pdbx_seq_one_letter_code
_entity_poly.pdbx_strand_id
1 'polypeptide(L)'
;MSGRFVDTELERPRWRTTVNYSLSPKLQVGVEYNPAAGEVGPLVTWFLMTEEERRPALFAGTSSDRIGSPEGTQSYYLTASKHHPSWPVSAYASLNYSEWDGEINFPFGAYVELGRGFSLQPMYDGQRSHLLLNWNRDRFGVSLLWVWLEEAGISFNVGF
;
A
#
# COMPACT_ATOMS: atom_id res chain seq x y z
N MET A 1 -11.21 1.24 -6.51
CA MET A 1 -11.05 -0.20 -6.79
C MET A 1 -9.69 -0.45 -7.42
N SER A 2 -9.00 -1.52 -7.01
CA SER A 2 -7.74 -1.91 -7.66
C SER A 2 -7.67 -3.42 -7.86
N GLY A 3 -6.88 -3.86 -8.84
CA GLY A 3 -6.50 -5.24 -9.05
C GLY A 3 -5.00 -5.35 -9.22
N ARG A 4 -4.39 -6.35 -8.63
CA ARG A 4 -2.94 -6.62 -8.71
C ARG A 4 -2.72 -8.09 -9.07
N PHE A 5 -1.75 -8.32 -9.94
CA PHE A 5 -1.18 -9.63 -10.22
C PHE A 5 0.32 -9.58 -9.94
N VAL A 6 0.85 -10.61 -9.29
CA VAL A 6 2.29 -10.85 -9.09
C VAL A 6 2.61 -12.23 -9.63
N ASP A 7 3.66 -12.34 -10.42
CA ASP A 7 4.15 -13.61 -10.95
C ASP A 7 4.93 -14.35 -9.87
N THR A 8 4.20 -15.09 -9.05
CA THR A 8 4.72 -15.83 -7.89
C THR A 8 3.97 -17.13 -7.73
N GLU A 9 4.63 -18.13 -7.13
CA GLU A 9 4.00 -19.41 -6.77
C GLU A 9 3.09 -19.32 -5.54
N LEU A 10 3.25 -18.25 -4.73
CA LEU A 10 2.43 -18.04 -3.55
C LEU A 10 1.00 -17.63 -3.95
N GLU A 11 0.00 -18.36 -3.46
CA GLU A 11 -1.40 -18.15 -3.86
C GLU A 11 -1.95 -16.81 -3.42
N ARG A 12 -1.76 -16.42 -2.16
CA ARG A 12 -2.28 -15.17 -1.60
C ARG A 12 -1.82 -13.91 -2.32
N PRO A 13 -0.52 -13.68 -2.60
CA PRO A 13 -0.08 -12.47 -3.30
C PRO A 13 -0.30 -12.50 -4.80
N ARG A 14 -0.53 -13.67 -5.42
CA ARG A 14 -0.65 -13.81 -6.88
C ARG A 14 -1.74 -12.93 -7.46
N TRP A 15 -2.93 -12.95 -6.87
CA TRP A 15 -4.06 -12.11 -7.28
C TRP A 15 -4.64 -11.40 -6.08
N ARG A 16 -4.79 -10.09 -6.21
CA ARG A 16 -5.40 -9.26 -5.18
C ARG A 16 -6.35 -8.26 -5.81
N THR A 17 -7.56 -8.20 -5.31
CA THR A 17 -8.55 -7.17 -5.66
C THR A 17 -8.92 -6.40 -4.41
N THR A 18 -8.99 -5.07 -4.49
CA THR A 18 -9.44 -4.23 -3.38
C THR A 18 -10.56 -3.29 -3.80
N VAL A 19 -11.52 -3.10 -2.92
CA VAL A 19 -12.55 -2.07 -3.05
C VAL A 19 -12.53 -1.25 -1.77
N ASN A 20 -12.33 0.07 -1.91
CA ASN A 20 -12.34 1.01 -0.80
C ASN A 20 -13.45 2.03 -0.99
N TYR A 21 -14.07 2.42 0.11
CA TYR A 21 -15.11 3.44 0.16
C TYR A 21 -14.84 4.43 1.29
N SER A 22 -14.90 5.73 1.00
CA SER A 22 -14.72 6.79 1.99
C SER A 22 -16.05 7.06 2.69
N LEU A 23 -16.19 6.58 3.92
CA LEU A 23 -17.37 6.86 4.76
C LEU A 23 -17.41 8.31 5.23
N SER A 24 -16.26 8.92 5.41
CA SER A 24 -16.10 10.32 5.77
C SER A 24 -14.71 10.82 5.32
N PRO A 25 -14.41 12.12 5.41
CA PRO A 25 -13.07 12.64 5.14
C PRO A 25 -11.97 12.04 6.03
N LYS A 26 -12.37 11.41 7.16
CA LYS A 26 -11.44 10.81 8.13
C LYS A 26 -11.45 9.30 8.16
N LEU A 27 -12.41 8.64 7.50
CA LEU A 27 -12.55 7.19 7.59
C LEU A 27 -12.81 6.58 6.22
N GLN A 28 -11.92 5.70 5.82
CA GLN A 28 -12.05 4.83 4.66
C GLN A 28 -12.17 3.38 5.12
N VAL A 29 -13.08 2.64 4.55
CA VAL A 29 -13.25 1.21 4.76
C VAL A 29 -13.21 0.49 3.43
N GLY A 30 -12.85 -0.76 3.45
CA GLY A 30 -12.77 -1.55 2.23
C GLY A 30 -12.70 -3.04 2.49
N VAL A 31 -12.60 -3.76 1.40
CA VAL A 31 -12.45 -5.21 1.38
C VAL A 31 -11.34 -5.56 0.39
N GLU A 32 -10.50 -6.47 0.80
CA GLU A 32 -9.52 -7.15 -0.03
C GLU A 32 -10.02 -8.56 -0.33
N TYR A 33 -9.86 -8.99 -1.58
CA TYR A 33 -10.15 -10.34 -2.02
C TYR A 33 -8.94 -10.89 -2.79
N ASN A 34 -8.46 -12.06 -2.35
CA ASN A 34 -7.36 -12.81 -2.95
C ASN A 34 -7.92 -14.12 -3.54
N PRO A 35 -8.34 -14.13 -4.82
CA PRO A 35 -9.11 -15.25 -5.39
C PRO A 35 -8.33 -16.57 -5.45
N ALA A 36 -7.01 -16.54 -5.59
CA ALA A 36 -6.19 -17.77 -5.62
C ALA A 36 -6.16 -18.48 -4.26
N ALA A 37 -6.17 -17.71 -3.17
CA ALA A 37 -6.22 -18.22 -1.79
C ALA A 37 -7.68 -18.37 -1.27
N GLY A 38 -8.68 -17.83 -1.96
CA GLY A 38 -10.07 -17.80 -1.48
C GLY A 38 -10.29 -16.87 -0.29
N GLU A 39 -9.35 -15.96 -0.02
CA GLU A 39 -9.32 -15.13 1.18
C GLU A 39 -10.04 -13.79 0.97
N VAL A 40 -10.79 -13.36 2.00
CA VAL A 40 -11.39 -12.03 2.09
C VAL A 40 -10.92 -11.38 3.39
N GLY A 41 -10.35 -10.17 3.30
CA GLY A 41 -9.86 -9.40 4.44
C GLY A 41 -10.46 -7.99 4.51
N PRO A 42 -10.63 -7.43 5.72
CA PRO A 42 -11.07 -6.05 5.89
C PRO A 42 -9.91 -5.08 5.65
N LEU A 43 -10.25 -3.91 5.13
CA LEU A 43 -9.36 -2.76 5.01
C LEU A 43 -9.98 -1.58 5.76
N VAL A 44 -9.23 -0.97 6.66
CA VAL A 44 -9.67 0.23 7.37
C VAL A 44 -8.53 1.23 7.41
N THR A 45 -8.80 2.47 7.07
CA THR A 45 -7.85 3.58 7.25
C THR A 45 -8.54 4.74 7.94
N TRP A 46 -7.99 5.16 9.06
CA TRP A 46 -8.43 6.31 9.83
C TRP A 46 -7.39 7.42 9.73
N PHE A 47 -7.77 8.53 9.09
CA PHE A 47 -6.93 9.72 8.95
C PHE A 47 -7.04 10.57 10.22
N LEU A 48 -6.01 10.46 11.08
CA LEU A 48 -5.91 11.15 12.36
C LEU A 48 -5.59 12.62 12.19
N MET A 49 -4.66 12.92 11.28
CA MET A 49 -4.22 14.27 10.94
C MET A 49 -3.97 14.39 9.44
N THR A 50 -4.37 15.49 8.85
CA THR A 50 -3.98 15.88 7.49
C THR A 50 -2.61 16.54 7.52
N GLU A 51 -1.88 16.43 6.41
CA GLU A 51 -0.61 17.11 6.23
C GLU A 51 -0.80 18.64 6.23
N GLU A 52 0.09 19.32 6.92
CA GLU A 52 0.24 20.78 6.89
C GLU A 52 1.72 21.13 6.67
N GLU A 53 2.04 22.40 6.46
CA GLU A 53 3.41 22.86 6.17
C GLU A 53 4.46 22.28 7.16
N ARG A 54 4.15 22.27 8.46
CA ARG A 54 5.06 21.82 9.52
C ARG A 54 4.69 20.50 10.17
N ARG A 55 3.58 19.87 9.77
CA ARG A 55 3.09 18.61 10.35
C ARG A 55 2.91 17.56 9.26
N PRO A 56 3.33 16.32 9.50
CA PRO A 56 3.03 15.22 8.59
C PRO A 56 1.54 14.88 8.63
N ALA A 57 1.05 14.22 7.59
CA ALA A 57 -0.16 13.42 7.70
C ALA A 57 0.09 12.27 8.66
N LEU A 58 -0.93 11.90 9.44
CA LEU A 58 -0.90 10.73 10.32
C LEU A 58 -2.17 9.92 10.11
N PHE A 59 -2.03 8.63 9.88
CA PHE A 59 -3.16 7.73 9.71
C PHE A 59 -2.85 6.36 10.31
N ALA A 60 -3.90 5.70 10.80
CA ALA A 60 -3.84 4.36 11.36
C ALA A 60 -4.84 3.45 10.65
N GLY A 61 -4.64 2.16 10.72
CA GLY A 61 -5.58 1.23 10.11
C GLY A 61 -5.19 -0.23 10.23
N THR A 62 -5.92 -1.04 9.48
CA THR A 62 -5.64 -2.47 9.31
C THR A 62 -5.76 -2.86 7.85
N SER A 63 -4.97 -3.81 7.46
CA SER A 63 -5.00 -4.47 6.15
C SER A 63 -4.51 -5.91 6.31
N SER A 64 -4.61 -6.71 5.26
CA SER A 64 -3.86 -7.95 5.22
C SER A 64 -2.37 -7.68 5.44
N ASP A 65 -1.71 -8.61 6.10
CA ASP A 65 -0.29 -8.51 6.40
C ASP A 65 0.56 -8.46 5.12
N ARG A 66 1.86 -8.27 5.26
CA ARG A 66 2.79 -8.11 4.12
C ARG A 66 2.72 -9.26 3.13
N ILE A 67 3.19 -9.04 1.93
CA ILE A 67 3.26 -10.04 0.86
C ILE A 67 4.04 -11.27 1.37
N GLY A 68 3.47 -12.47 1.16
CA GLY A 68 4.04 -13.74 1.61
C GLY A 68 3.54 -14.22 2.97
N SER A 69 2.78 -13.41 3.71
CA SER A 69 2.16 -13.86 4.96
C SER A 69 1.07 -14.91 4.71
N PRO A 70 0.80 -15.80 5.70
CA PRO A 70 -0.29 -16.78 5.62
C PRO A 70 -1.66 -16.14 5.45
N GLU A 71 -2.61 -16.91 4.96
CA GLU A 71 -4.01 -16.51 4.88
C GLU A 71 -4.58 -16.15 6.25
N GLY A 72 -5.51 -15.20 6.28
CA GLY A 72 -6.18 -14.75 7.51
C GLY A 72 -5.35 -13.84 8.41
N THR A 73 -4.07 -13.61 8.11
CA THR A 73 -3.24 -12.72 8.94
C THR A 73 -3.46 -11.25 8.59
N GLN A 74 -3.67 -10.44 9.61
CA GLN A 74 -3.85 -9.01 9.51
C GLN A 74 -2.62 -8.25 10.03
N SER A 75 -2.49 -7.02 9.60
CA SER A 75 -1.55 -6.06 10.20
C SER A 75 -2.28 -4.81 10.63
N TYR A 76 -1.75 -4.18 11.69
CA TYR A 76 -2.25 -2.92 12.24
C TYR A 76 -1.14 -1.89 12.17
N TYR A 77 -1.43 -0.76 11.55
CA TYR A 77 -0.39 0.23 11.26
C TYR A 77 -0.73 1.62 11.76
N LEU A 78 0.32 2.35 12.10
CA LEU A 78 0.32 3.80 12.30
C LEU A 78 1.39 4.39 11.37
N THR A 79 0.97 5.20 10.42
CA THR A 79 1.85 5.76 9.38
C THR A 79 1.89 7.28 9.47
N ALA A 80 3.10 7.83 9.41
CA ALA A 80 3.36 9.24 9.17
C ALA A 80 3.86 9.45 7.75
N SER A 81 3.36 10.46 7.05
CA SER A 81 3.73 10.78 5.68
C SER A 81 3.92 12.28 5.51
N LYS A 82 4.95 12.69 4.74
CA LYS A 82 5.28 14.08 4.50
C LYS A 82 5.79 14.31 3.08
N HIS A 83 5.20 15.30 2.41
CA HIS A 83 5.71 15.82 1.14
C HIS A 83 6.84 16.82 1.39
N HIS A 84 7.91 16.75 0.59
CA HIS A 84 9.00 17.71 0.67
C HIS A 84 8.62 19.00 -0.10
N PRO A 85 8.73 20.21 0.52
CA PRO A 85 8.18 21.44 -0.08
C PRO A 85 8.87 21.87 -1.38
N SER A 86 10.12 21.47 -1.60
CA SER A 86 10.92 21.91 -2.76
C SER A 86 11.28 20.78 -3.72
N TRP A 87 11.04 19.54 -3.35
CA TRP A 87 11.38 18.37 -4.18
C TRP A 87 10.12 17.55 -4.47
N PRO A 88 10.01 16.95 -5.63
CA PRO A 88 8.85 16.13 -6.00
C PRO A 88 8.88 14.77 -5.29
N VAL A 89 9.03 14.78 -3.98
CA VAL A 89 9.19 13.59 -3.15
C VAL A 89 8.30 13.66 -1.94
N SER A 90 7.55 12.60 -1.70
CA SER A 90 6.86 12.33 -0.43
C SER A 90 7.49 11.11 0.21
N ALA A 91 7.76 11.17 1.51
CA ALA A 91 8.28 10.03 2.27
C ALA A 91 7.27 9.60 3.33
N TYR A 92 7.30 8.33 3.69
CA TYR A 92 6.51 7.81 4.80
C TYR A 92 7.31 6.82 5.65
N ALA A 93 6.89 6.69 6.90
CA ALA A 93 7.34 5.65 7.82
C ALA A 93 6.17 5.17 8.67
N SER A 94 6.19 3.89 9.00
CA SER A 94 5.12 3.22 9.74
C SER A 94 5.65 2.45 10.92
N LEU A 95 4.81 2.35 11.96
CA LEU A 95 4.85 1.27 12.94
C LEU A 95 3.78 0.26 12.50
N ASN A 96 4.15 -0.98 12.33
CA ASN A 96 3.25 -2.02 11.85
C ASN A 96 3.36 -3.26 12.72
N TYR A 97 2.27 -3.58 13.44
CA TYR A 97 2.15 -4.85 14.15
C TYR A 97 1.66 -5.91 13.17
N SER A 98 2.40 -6.99 13.02
CA SER A 98 2.11 -8.13 12.16
C SER A 98 1.55 -9.29 12.99
N GLU A 99 0.39 -9.81 12.64
CA GLU A 99 -0.14 -11.03 13.25
C GLU A 99 0.65 -12.28 12.84
N TRP A 100 1.36 -12.23 11.71
CA TRP A 100 2.15 -13.35 11.23
C TRP A 100 3.31 -13.70 12.14
N ASP A 101 4.13 -12.71 12.49
CA ASP A 101 5.30 -12.91 13.34
C ASP A 101 5.10 -12.44 14.79
N GLY A 102 3.98 -11.78 15.09
CA GLY A 102 3.68 -11.22 16.41
C GLY A 102 4.59 -10.05 16.80
N GLU A 103 5.26 -9.42 15.82
CA GLU A 103 6.26 -8.40 16.04
C GLU A 103 5.83 -7.03 15.50
N ILE A 104 6.52 -5.98 15.97
CA ILE A 104 6.41 -4.64 15.42
C ILE A 104 7.51 -4.47 14.36
N ASN A 105 7.09 -4.21 13.15
CA ASN A 105 7.93 -3.91 12.00
C ASN A 105 7.91 -2.42 11.70
N PHE A 106 8.91 -1.95 10.94
CA PHE A 106 9.08 -0.54 10.58
C PHE A 106 9.10 -0.35 9.04
N PRO A 107 7.96 -0.47 8.36
CA PRO A 107 7.87 -0.16 6.95
C PRO A 107 8.15 1.31 6.67
N PHE A 108 8.86 1.58 5.57
CA PHE A 108 9.08 2.94 5.10
C PHE A 108 9.24 2.98 3.58
N GLY A 109 9.11 4.15 3.01
CA GLY A 109 9.30 4.34 1.58
C GLY A 109 9.19 5.79 1.16
N ALA A 110 9.31 5.99 -0.14
CA ALA A 110 9.15 7.28 -0.76
C ALA A 110 8.33 7.17 -2.04
N TYR A 111 7.70 8.26 -2.41
CA TYR A 111 7.01 8.46 -3.67
C TYR A 111 7.71 9.61 -4.39
N VAL A 112 8.34 9.33 -5.51
CA VAL A 112 9.13 10.29 -6.30
C VAL A 112 8.37 10.58 -7.59
N GLU A 113 7.89 11.80 -7.77
CA GLU A 113 7.20 12.22 -8.98
C GLU A 113 8.21 12.46 -10.11
N LEU A 114 8.02 11.77 -11.25
CA LEU A 114 8.85 11.89 -12.44
C LEU A 114 8.22 12.81 -13.51
N GLY A 115 7.02 13.30 -13.25
CA GLY A 115 6.25 14.11 -14.19
C GLY A 115 5.40 13.28 -15.18
N ARG A 116 4.48 13.95 -15.88
CA ARG A 116 3.55 13.35 -16.84
C ARG A 116 2.71 12.18 -16.30
N GLY A 117 2.44 12.19 -14.99
CA GLY A 117 1.71 11.13 -14.31
C GLY A 117 2.57 9.93 -13.90
N PHE A 118 3.86 9.92 -14.19
CA PHE A 118 4.78 8.88 -13.74
C PHE A 118 5.34 9.18 -12.36
N SER A 119 5.51 8.13 -11.56
CA SER A 119 6.19 8.18 -10.27
C SER A 119 6.90 6.87 -9.98
N LEU A 120 7.97 6.94 -9.20
CA LEU A 120 8.72 5.81 -8.68
C LEU A 120 8.46 5.69 -7.18
N GLN A 121 8.24 4.46 -6.71
CA GLN A 121 7.97 4.20 -5.30
C GLN A 121 8.87 3.07 -4.79
N PRO A 122 10.09 3.38 -4.33
CA PRO A 122 10.86 2.45 -3.52
C PRO A 122 10.23 2.31 -2.14
N MET A 123 10.13 1.08 -1.64
CA MET A 123 9.57 0.81 -0.33
C MET A 123 10.21 -0.42 0.32
N TYR A 124 10.21 -0.41 1.65
CA TYR A 124 10.57 -1.52 2.51
C TYR A 124 9.36 -1.86 3.37
N ASP A 125 8.94 -3.12 3.38
CA ASP A 125 7.72 -3.56 4.05
C ASP A 125 7.92 -3.97 5.52
N GLY A 126 9.14 -3.76 6.04
CA GLY A 126 9.57 -4.20 7.36
C GLY A 126 10.45 -5.45 7.32
N GLN A 127 10.51 -6.16 6.18
CA GLN A 127 11.31 -7.36 5.97
C GLN A 127 12.05 -7.34 4.64
N ARG A 128 11.41 -6.91 3.55
CA ARG A 128 11.95 -6.94 2.19
C ARG A 128 11.66 -5.63 1.44
N SER A 129 12.46 -5.38 0.43
CA SER A 129 12.33 -4.20 -0.42
C SER A 129 11.50 -4.48 -1.66
N HIS A 130 10.78 -3.46 -2.12
CA HIS A 130 9.99 -3.48 -3.33
C HIS A 130 10.23 -2.20 -4.12
N LEU A 131 9.97 -2.25 -5.41
CA LEU A 131 10.01 -1.08 -6.27
C LEU A 131 8.76 -1.06 -7.16
N LEU A 132 8.09 0.09 -7.23
CA LEU A 132 6.95 0.28 -8.09
C LEU A 132 7.22 1.45 -9.04
N LEU A 133 6.90 1.25 -10.32
CA LEU A 133 6.79 2.32 -11.30
C LEU A 133 5.31 2.53 -11.59
N ASN A 134 4.80 3.68 -11.21
CA ASN A 134 3.39 4.02 -11.36
C ASN A 134 3.19 4.99 -12.52
N TRP A 135 2.08 4.85 -13.21
CA TRP A 135 1.52 5.84 -14.12
C TRP A 135 0.06 6.07 -13.77
N ASN A 136 -0.28 7.32 -13.47
CA ASN A 136 -1.63 7.73 -13.10
C ASN A 136 -2.11 8.84 -14.03
N ARG A 137 -3.35 8.70 -14.50
CA ARG A 137 -4.02 9.71 -15.30
C ARG A 137 -5.52 9.73 -14.97
N ASP A 138 -6.00 10.90 -14.56
CA ASP A 138 -7.40 11.11 -14.18
C ASP A 138 -7.84 10.08 -13.12
N ARG A 139 -8.72 9.16 -13.52
CA ARG A 139 -9.28 8.12 -12.63
C ARG A 139 -8.61 6.75 -12.78
N PHE A 140 -7.62 6.63 -13.65
CA PHE A 140 -6.95 5.36 -13.96
C PHE A 140 -5.51 5.39 -13.53
N GLY A 141 -5.01 4.28 -13.06
CA GLY A 141 -3.60 4.08 -12.81
C GLY A 141 -3.16 2.67 -13.14
N VAL A 142 -1.89 2.57 -13.54
CA VAL A 142 -1.20 1.31 -13.79
C VAL A 142 0.12 1.34 -13.03
N SER A 143 0.49 0.23 -12.42
CA SER A 143 1.79 0.10 -11.76
C SER A 143 2.48 -1.18 -12.19
N LEU A 144 3.75 -1.06 -12.52
CA LEU A 144 4.66 -2.21 -12.62
C LEU A 144 5.33 -2.39 -11.26
N LEU A 145 5.39 -3.63 -10.78
CA LEU A 145 5.90 -3.97 -9.46
C LEU A 145 7.11 -4.90 -9.60
N TRP A 146 8.12 -4.65 -8.79
CA TRP A 146 9.19 -5.59 -8.47
C TRP A 146 9.06 -5.94 -7.00
N VAL A 147 8.33 -7.02 -6.75
CA VAL A 147 8.10 -7.54 -5.40
C VAL A 147 9.35 -8.24 -4.93
N TRP A 148 9.84 -7.87 -3.73
CA TRP A 148 11.10 -8.35 -3.16
C TRP A 148 12.35 -8.10 -4.03
N LEU A 149 12.23 -7.30 -5.10
CA LEU A 149 13.21 -7.09 -6.18
C LEU A 149 13.53 -8.37 -6.97
N GLU A 150 12.66 -9.37 -6.92
CA GLU A 150 12.80 -10.69 -7.53
C GLU A 150 11.62 -10.99 -8.46
N GLU A 151 10.38 -10.74 -8.02
CA GLU A 151 9.16 -11.11 -8.72
C GLU A 151 8.50 -9.92 -9.40
N ALA A 152 8.11 -10.10 -10.65
CA ALA A 152 7.41 -9.06 -11.40
C ALA A 152 5.91 -9.08 -11.13
N GLY A 153 5.29 -7.92 -11.21
CA GLY A 153 3.84 -7.80 -11.08
C GLY A 153 3.30 -6.58 -11.79
N ILE A 154 1.98 -6.56 -11.90
CA ILE A 154 1.25 -5.43 -12.47
C ILE A 154 0.00 -5.14 -11.62
N SER A 155 -0.33 -3.87 -11.47
CA SER A 155 -1.60 -3.49 -10.88
C SER A 155 -2.33 -2.42 -11.67
N PHE A 156 -3.64 -2.42 -11.54
CA PHE A 156 -4.54 -1.43 -12.12
C PHE A 156 -5.39 -0.85 -11.03
N ASN A 157 -5.65 0.45 -11.10
CA ASN A 157 -6.57 1.12 -10.19
C ASN A 157 -7.53 2.03 -10.95
N VAL A 158 -8.75 2.15 -10.40
CA VAL A 158 -9.81 3.03 -10.91
C VAL A 158 -10.44 3.76 -9.73
N GLY A 159 -10.48 5.09 -9.82
CA GLY A 159 -11.23 5.96 -8.90
C GLY A 159 -12.63 6.26 -9.43
N PHE A 160 -13.59 6.40 -8.55
CA PHE A 160 -14.99 6.75 -8.86
C PHE A 160 -15.34 8.10 -8.25
#